data_e33b8f2c195d5318bdc86756113c8230
#
_entry.id   e33b8f2c195d5318bdc86756113c8230
#
_cell.length_a   1.000
_cell.length_b   1.000
_cell.length_c   1.000
_cell.angle_alpha   90.00
_cell.angle_beta   90.00
_cell.angle_gamma   90.00
#
_symmetry.space_group_name_H-M   'P 1'
#
loop_
_entity.id
_entity.type
_entity.pdbx_description
1 polymer ?
#
loop_
_entity_poly.entity_id
_entity_poly.type
_entity_poly.pdbx_seq_one_letter_code
_entity_poly.pdbx_strand_id
1 'polypeptide(L)'
;MNRNKYLFIVVSFLLWFPQFLYVPIFSPYMETLGGKYTFIGFVLSSYGIMQLLCRLPIGIFSDVKKVRKPFIIFGMLASMLSCVIFLLTDSLGWILAARALAGISAATWVAFTVLYPRYFADHEVHRAMGSISFIVVLAQFLGMSFSGSIVSEWGWKGPFWIAGSFSILGVILSLFIYEPKEGIEREPLKVKELATVIKEPSLMKVALLSILAHSIIFSTMFGFTSNYALTIGFHASELTFIVFAFMIPHAIATLFIGRVLVPLLGEWNALKMAFFFASVFTLLIPFVQSRELFLAVQIFSGFSLGLIFPLLLGLAIEKIASEKRATAMGAYQAIYAIGIFTGPFFAGIFNSLMGIKAGFYFVGVLGLVATLLIIIWGKNHAKLAVEKSVKKSKAGA
;
A
#
# COMPACT_ATOMS: atom_id res chain seq x y z
N MET A 1 0.03 28.99 12.39
CA MET A 1 0.16 27.54 12.62
C MET A 1 -0.87 26.73 11.82
N ASN A 2 -2.17 27.05 11.84
CA ASN A 2 -3.19 26.28 11.09
C ASN A 2 -2.96 26.25 9.56
N ARG A 3 -2.58 27.38 8.94
CA ARG A 3 -2.32 27.44 7.48
C ARG A 3 -1.27 26.43 6.99
N ASN A 4 -0.20 26.22 7.75
CA ASN A 4 0.86 25.27 7.39
C ASN A 4 0.38 23.80 7.48
N LYS A 5 -0.46 23.48 8.46
CA LYS A 5 -1.10 22.15 8.59
C LYS A 5 -1.99 21.86 7.39
N TYR A 6 -2.85 22.81 6.99
CA TYR A 6 -3.75 22.63 5.84
C TYR A 6 -2.98 22.53 4.52
N LEU A 7 -1.99 23.41 4.31
CA LEU A 7 -1.15 23.33 3.12
C LEU A 7 -0.47 21.96 3.02
N PHE A 8 0.05 21.44 4.13
CA PHE A 8 0.72 20.14 4.15
C PHE A 8 -0.24 18.98 3.84
N ILE A 9 -1.47 19.04 4.36
CA ILE A 9 -2.53 18.07 4.04
C ILE A 9 -2.85 18.10 2.55
N VAL A 10 -3.01 19.30 1.95
CA VAL A 10 -3.27 19.45 0.52
C VAL A 10 -2.12 18.88 -0.31
N VAL A 11 -0.87 19.18 0.04
CA VAL A 11 0.30 18.62 -0.67
C VAL A 11 0.37 17.09 -0.50
N SER A 12 0.01 16.56 0.67
CA SER A 12 -0.06 15.10 0.90
C SER A 12 -1.14 14.44 0.03
N PHE A 13 -2.30 15.09 -0.12
CA PHE A 13 -3.35 14.65 -1.04
C PHE A 13 -2.85 14.66 -2.49
N LEU A 14 -2.17 15.74 -2.91
CA LEU A 14 -1.63 15.91 -4.25
C LEU A 14 -0.45 14.96 -4.57
N LEU A 15 0.19 14.37 -3.56
CA LEU A 15 1.15 13.28 -3.78
C LEU A 15 0.46 11.99 -4.20
N TRP A 16 -0.65 11.64 -3.52
CA TRP A 16 -1.29 10.34 -3.66
C TRP A 16 -2.39 10.32 -4.72
N PHE A 17 -3.23 11.34 -4.79
CA PHE A 17 -4.35 11.40 -5.73
C PHE A 17 -3.93 11.18 -7.18
N PRO A 18 -2.90 11.86 -7.73
CA PRO A 18 -2.45 11.65 -9.09
C PRO A 18 -1.99 10.22 -9.35
N GLN A 19 -1.29 9.61 -8.41
CA GLN A 19 -0.77 8.26 -8.56
C GLN A 19 -1.87 7.20 -8.57
N PHE A 20 -2.95 7.40 -7.83
CA PHE A 20 -4.07 6.48 -7.77
C PHE A 20 -5.13 6.73 -8.85
N LEU A 21 -5.14 7.91 -9.49
CA LEU A 21 -6.08 8.25 -10.54
C LEU A 21 -5.97 7.31 -11.76
N TYR A 22 -4.80 6.84 -12.10
CA TYR A 22 -4.61 5.94 -13.23
C TYR A 22 -4.46 4.46 -12.85
N VAL A 23 -4.43 4.11 -11.56
CA VAL A 23 -4.20 2.71 -11.13
C VAL A 23 -5.22 1.73 -11.73
N PRO A 24 -6.56 1.97 -11.70
CA PRO A 24 -7.52 1.00 -12.22
C PRO A 24 -7.43 0.76 -13.72
N ILE A 25 -6.96 1.76 -14.46
CA ILE A 25 -6.88 1.69 -15.94
C ILE A 25 -5.47 1.37 -16.45
N PHE A 26 -4.48 1.36 -15.58
CA PHE A 26 -3.08 1.34 -15.99
C PHE A 26 -2.68 0.02 -16.66
N SER A 27 -3.08 -1.11 -16.08
CA SER A 27 -2.81 -2.42 -16.65
C SER A 27 -3.61 -2.67 -17.96
N PRO A 28 -4.94 -2.38 -18.04
CA PRO A 28 -5.67 -2.38 -19.30
C PRO A 28 -5.08 -1.47 -20.38
N TYR A 29 -4.67 -0.26 -20.02
CA TYR A 29 -4.02 0.67 -20.97
C TYR A 29 -2.77 0.05 -21.60
N MET A 30 -1.88 -0.55 -20.78
CA MET A 30 -0.69 -1.22 -21.33
C MET A 30 -1.03 -2.41 -22.24
N GLU A 31 -2.13 -3.11 -21.97
CA GLU A 31 -2.62 -4.19 -22.82
C GLU A 31 -3.09 -3.66 -24.18
N THR A 32 -3.76 -2.49 -24.25
CA THR A 32 -4.13 -1.85 -25.51
C THR A 32 -2.90 -1.42 -26.34
N LEU A 33 -1.77 -1.18 -25.70
CA LEU A 33 -0.49 -0.89 -26.38
C LEU A 33 0.27 -2.16 -26.81
N GLY A 34 -0.34 -3.34 -26.69
CA GLY A 34 0.28 -4.62 -27.05
C GLY A 34 1.22 -5.19 -25.97
N GLY A 35 1.17 -4.67 -24.75
CA GLY A 35 1.95 -5.18 -23.62
C GLY A 35 1.54 -6.60 -23.23
N LYS A 36 2.50 -7.53 -23.22
CA LYS A 36 2.28 -8.88 -22.65
C LYS A 36 2.18 -8.82 -21.14
N TYR A 37 1.40 -9.69 -20.52
CA TYR A 37 1.19 -9.70 -19.05
C TYR A 37 2.49 -9.80 -18.24
N THR A 38 3.52 -10.52 -18.73
CA THR A 38 4.85 -10.53 -18.09
C THR A 38 5.43 -9.12 -17.99
N PHE A 39 5.39 -8.35 -19.09
CA PHE A 39 5.92 -6.99 -19.10
C PHE A 39 5.06 -6.04 -18.26
N ILE A 40 3.73 -6.17 -18.35
CA ILE A 40 2.79 -5.40 -17.52
C ILE A 40 3.09 -5.67 -16.03
N GLY A 41 3.25 -6.93 -15.64
CA GLY A 41 3.63 -7.30 -14.27
C GLY A 41 4.96 -6.69 -13.85
N PHE A 42 5.95 -6.63 -14.73
CA PHE A 42 7.23 -5.99 -14.47
C PHE A 42 7.09 -4.47 -14.30
N VAL A 43 6.29 -3.80 -15.14
CA VAL A 43 5.98 -2.37 -15.00
C VAL A 43 5.27 -2.08 -13.67
N LEU A 44 4.24 -2.85 -13.32
CA LEU A 44 3.54 -2.70 -12.04
C LEU A 44 4.51 -2.87 -10.85
N SER A 45 5.41 -3.84 -10.96
CA SER A 45 6.41 -4.20 -9.95
C SER A 45 7.48 -3.13 -9.76
N SER A 46 7.84 -2.38 -10.82
CA SER A 46 8.86 -1.34 -10.76
C SER A 46 8.57 -0.28 -9.70
N TYR A 47 7.28 -0.02 -9.45
CA TYR A 47 6.82 0.85 -8.37
C TYR A 47 7.27 0.35 -6.98
N GLY A 48 7.14 -0.96 -6.73
CA GLY A 48 7.59 -1.60 -5.48
C GLY A 48 9.10 -1.64 -5.36
N ILE A 49 9.82 -1.97 -6.45
CA ILE A 49 11.29 -1.99 -6.48
C ILE A 49 11.84 -0.61 -6.09
N MET A 50 11.34 0.45 -6.70
CA MET A 50 11.83 1.80 -6.42
C MET A 50 11.49 2.26 -5.00
N GLN A 51 10.35 1.86 -4.44
CA GLN A 51 10.07 2.09 -3.03
C GLN A 51 11.06 1.35 -2.12
N LEU A 52 11.34 0.09 -2.40
CA LEU A 52 12.32 -0.71 -1.63
C LEU A 52 13.70 -0.07 -1.65
N LEU A 53 14.19 0.32 -2.83
CA LEU A 53 15.53 0.86 -3.02
C LEU A 53 15.67 2.29 -2.50
N CYS A 54 14.66 3.13 -2.65
CA CYS A 54 14.78 4.57 -2.38
C CYS A 54 14.30 4.99 -0.99
N ARG A 55 13.38 4.25 -0.35
CA ARG A 55 12.76 4.67 0.92
C ARG A 55 13.76 4.80 2.04
N LEU A 56 14.62 3.81 2.24
CA LEU A 56 15.66 3.85 3.28
C LEU A 56 16.72 4.93 3.00
N PRO A 57 17.33 5.02 1.80
CA PRO A 57 18.25 6.11 1.48
C PRO A 57 17.65 7.51 1.69
N ILE A 58 16.43 7.75 1.20
CA ILE A 58 15.74 9.04 1.39
C ILE A 58 15.56 9.33 2.88
N GLY A 59 15.14 8.35 3.68
CA GLY A 59 15.02 8.47 5.12
C GLY A 59 16.35 8.87 5.76
N ILE A 60 17.40 8.10 5.53
CA ILE A 60 18.74 8.32 6.09
C ILE A 60 19.30 9.71 5.68
N PHE A 61 19.29 10.02 4.37
CA PHE A 61 19.82 11.32 3.90
C PHE A 61 19.04 12.51 4.45
N SER A 62 17.72 12.37 4.56
CA SER A 62 16.88 13.42 5.14
C SER A 62 17.14 13.60 6.64
N ASP A 63 17.47 12.53 7.38
CA ASP A 63 17.84 12.58 8.80
C ASP A 63 19.23 13.19 9.01
N VAL A 64 20.23 12.75 8.22
CA VAL A 64 21.60 13.28 8.29
C VAL A 64 21.63 14.78 7.97
N LYS A 65 20.91 15.21 6.93
CA LYS A 65 20.83 16.63 6.55
C LYS A 65 19.89 17.44 7.43
N LYS A 66 19.12 16.80 8.31
CA LYS A 66 18.09 17.41 9.18
C LYS A 66 17.06 18.25 8.41
N VAL A 67 16.83 17.95 7.11
CA VAL A 67 15.86 18.62 6.24
C VAL A 67 14.92 17.62 5.56
N ARG A 68 13.66 17.99 5.41
CA ARG A 68 12.60 17.15 4.82
C ARG A 68 11.99 17.75 3.57
N LYS A 69 11.83 19.07 3.55
CA LYS A 69 11.19 19.81 2.46
C LYS A 69 11.81 19.53 1.08
N PRO A 70 13.14 19.47 0.89
CA PRO A 70 13.73 19.15 -0.42
C PRO A 70 13.33 17.78 -0.94
N PHE A 71 13.18 16.77 -0.06
CA PHE A 71 12.76 15.42 -0.43
C PHE A 71 11.27 15.37 -0.78
N ILE A 72 10.43 16.18 -0.13
CA ILE A 72 9.02 16.36 -0.49
C ILE A 72 8.91 16.95 -1.89
N ILE A 73 9.63 18.04 -2.18
CA ILE A 73 9.65 18.67 -3.50
C ILE A 73 10.15 17.68 -4.56
N PHE A 74 11.21 16.93 -4.27
CA PHE A 74 11.74 15.90 -5.16
C PHE A 74 10.68 14.83 -5.48
N GLY A 75 9.92 14.37 -4.46
CA GLY A 75 8.83 13.43 -4.67
C GLY A 75 7.71 13.97 -5.56
N MET A 76 7.35 15.24 -5.38
CA MET A 76 6.35 15.91 -6.23
C MET A 76 6.84 16.05 -7.67
N LEU A 77 8.11 16.43 -7.88
CA LEU A 77 8.73 16.48 -9.20
C LEU A 77 8.77 15.10 -9.87
N ALA A 78 9.12 14.05 -9.15
CA ALA A 78 9.11 12.69 -9.66
C ALA A 78 7.69 12.25 -10.09
N SER A 79 6.65 12.60 -9.32
CA SER A 79 5.24 12.35 -9.68
C SER A 79 4.85 13.09 -10.96
N MET A 80 5.19 14.38 -11.06
CA MET A 80 4.93 15.20 -12.24
C MET A 80 5.62 14.62 -13.48
N LEU A 81 6.92 14.32 -13.39
CA LEU A 81 7.68 13.74 -14.50
C LEU A 81 7.13 12.39 -14.95
N SER A 82 6.71 11.55 -14.00
CA SER A 82 6.03 10.29 -14.30
C SER A 82 4.80 10.51 -15.18
N CYS A 83 3.92 11.44 -14.80
CA CYS A 83 2.71 11.77 -15.56
C CYS A 83 3.05 12.36 -16.95
N VAL A 84 4.03 13.25 -17.02
CA VAL A 84 4.49 13.83 -18.30
C VAL A 84 4.98 12.76 -19.26
N ILE A 85 5.77 11.78 -18.77
CA ILE A 85 6.24 10.68 -19.61
C ILE A 85 5.06 9.84 -20.11
N PHE A 86 4.07 9.50 -19.28
CA PHE A 86 2.87 8.78 -19.72
C PHE A 86 2.10 9.52 -20.81
N LEU A 87 2.12 10.85 -20.83
CA LEU A 87 1.45 11.66 -21.84
C LEU A 87 2.20 11.68 -23.16
N LEU A 88 3.52 11.78 -23.10
CA LEU A 88 4.38 12.02 -24.26
C LEU A 88 4.66 10.77 -25.10
N THR A 89 4.44 9.57 -24.54
CA THR A 89 4.84 8.33 -25.22
C THR A 89 3.88 7.18 -24.98
N ASP A 90 3.77 6.33 -25.98
CA ASP A 90 3.10 5.02 -25.92
C ASP A 90 4.11 3.87 -25.89
N SER A 91 5.40 4.18 -25.79
CA SER A 91 6.47 3.20 -25.68
C SER A 91 6.43 2.52 -24.30
N LEU A 92 6.27 1.21 -24.28
CA LEU A 92 6.24 0.41 -23.06
C LEU A 92 7.50 0.58 -22.19
N GLY A 93 8.68 0.79 -22.79
CA GLY A 93 9.92 1.03 -22.08
C GLY A 93 9.91 2.37 -21.31
N TRP A 94 9.38 3.43 -21.90
CA TRP A 94 9.22 4.71 -21.22
C TRP A 94 8.12 4.68 -20.16
N ILE A 95 7.06 3.89 -20.40
CA ILE A 95 6.02 3.63 -19.38
C ILE A 95 6.62 2.94 -18.14
N LEU A 96 7.55 2.02 -18.34
CA LEU A 96 8.31 1.41 -17.22
C LEU A 96 9.10 2.47 -16.44
N ALA A 97 9.84 3.35 -17.13
CA ALA A 97 10.58 4.43 -16.48
C ALA A 97 9.67 5.40 -15.74
N ALA A 98 8.52 5.75 -16.31
CA ALA A 98 7.51 6.60 -15.68
C ALA A 98 6.95 5.93 -14.41
N ARG A 99 6.65 4.62 -14.45
CA ARG A 99 6.16 3.89 -13.28
C ARG A 99 7.21 3.77 -12.18
N ALA A 100 8.49 3.61 -12.55
CA ALA A 100 9.61 3.65 -11.62
C ALA A 100 9.72 5.03 -10.93
N LEU A 101 9.57 6.13 -11.66
CA LEU A 101 9.52 7.48 -11.08
C LEU A 101 8.35 7.65 -10.10
N ALA A 102 7.17 7.10 -10.39
CA ALA A 102 6.06 7.07 -9.44
C ALA A 102 6.43 6.32 -8.15
N GLY A 103 7.20 5.23 -8.26
CA GLY A 103 7.73 4.49 -7.11
C GLY A 103 8.71 5.31 -6.27
N ILE A 104 9.59 6.09 -6.91
CA ILE A 104 10.48 7.06 -6.23
C ILE A 104 9.66 8.12 -5.50
N SER A 105 8.65 8.68 -6.17
CA SER A 105 7.73 9.65 -5.56
C SER A 105 7.09 9.07 -4.29
N ALA A 106 6.53 7.86 -4.34
CA ALA A 106 5.95 7.19 -3.20
C ALA A 106 6.97 6.90 -2.07
N ALA A 107 8.24 6.66 -2.42
CA ALA A 107 9.30 6.45 -1.43
C ALA A 107 9.55 7.71 -0.57
N THR A 108 9.31 8.91 -1.11
CA THR A 108 9.48 10.17 -0.36
C THR A 108 8.46 10.36 0.75
N TRP A 109 7.42 9.52 0.82
CA TRP A 109 6.42 9.53 1.90
C TRP A 109 7.03 9.50 3.30
N VAL A 110 8.21 8.91 3.45
CA VAL A 110 8.96 8.92 4.72
C VAL A 110 9.22 10.36 5.21
N ALA A 111 9.52 11.29 4.30
CA ALA A 111 9.73 12.70 4.67
C ALA A 111 8.43 13.39 5.13
N PHE A 112 7.30 13.02 4.53
CA PHE A 112 5.98 13.53 4.94
C PHE A 112 5.62 13.08 6.36
N THR A 113 5.77 11.80 6.67
CA THR A 113 5.44 11.24 7.99
C THR A 113 6.35 11.75 9.11
N VAL A 114 7.54 12.25 8.79
CA VAL A 114 8.45 12.85 9.76
C VAL A 114 8.21 14.35 9.93
N LEU A 115 7.87 15.09 8.86
CA LEU A 115 7.69 16.53 8.93
C LEU A 115 6.33 16.94 9.50
N TYR A 116 5.25 16.24 9.09
CA TYR A 116 3.89 16.65 9.46
C TYR A 116 3.62 16.70 10.97
N PRO A 117 4.05 15.72 11.78
CA PRO A 117 3.89 15.78 13.23
C PRO A 117 4.57 16.99 13.90
N ARG A 118 5.61 17.56 13.29
CA ARG A 118 6.30 18.75 13.83
C ARG A 118 5.43 20.02 13.88
N TYR A 119 4.27 20.01 13.21
CA TYR A 119 3.30 21.11 13.31
C TYR A 119 2.35 20.99 14.50
N PHE A 120 2.47 19.92 15.30
CA PHE A 120 1.59 19.61 16.42
C PHE A 120 2.37 19.56 17.71
N ALA A 121 1.67 19.72 18.84
CA ALA A 121 2.26 19.46 20.15
C ALA A 121 2.50 17.94 20.33
N ASP A 122 3.45 17.57 21.19
CA ASP A 122 3.85 16.17 21.39
C ASP A 122 2.68 15.24 21.75
N HIS A 123 1.72 15.70 22.52
CA HIS A 123 0.52 14.92 22.87
C HIS A 123 -0.48 14.76 21.71
N GLU A 124 -0.35 15.53 20.62
CA GLU A 124 -1.23 15.47 19.44
C GLU A 124 -0.62 14.64 18.28
N VAL A 125 0.57 14.07 18.41
CA VAL A 125 1.28 13.34 17.33
C VAL A 125 0.42 12.21 16.76
N HIS A 126 -0.28 11.45 17.60
CA HIS A 126 -1.20 10.39 17.15
C HIS A 126 -2.35 10.93 16.30
N ARG A 127 -2.90 12.09 16.67
CA ARG A 127 -3.95 12.78 15.90
C ARG A 127 -3.42 13.25 14.55
N ALA A 128 -2.20 13.79 14.51
CA ALA A 128 -1.55 14.18 13.28
C ALA A 128 -1.39 12.98 12.34
N MET A 129 -0.83 11.86 12.84
CA MET A 129 -0.63 10.66 12.03
C MET A 129 -1.96 10.06 11.52
N GLY A 130 -3.00 10.09 12.35
CA GLY A 130 -4.34 9.67 11.93
C GLY A 130 -4.90 10.55 10.81
N SER A 131 -4.75 11.87 10.91
CA SER A 131 -5.27 12.80 9.89
C SER A 131 -4.54 12.66 8.55
N ILE A 132 -3.21 12.53 8.55
CA ILE A 132 -2.46 12.36 7.30
C ILE A 132 -2.73 10.98 6.66
N SER A 133 -2.92 9.93 7.45
CA SER A 133 -3.30 8.59 6.96
C SER A 133 -4.69 8.60 6.34
N PHE A 134 -5.65 9.32 6.95
CA PHE A 134 -6.98 9.50 6.37
C PHE A 134 -6.93 10.18 5.00
N ILE A 135 -6.11 11.22 4.84
CA ILE A 135 -5.93 11.92 3.56
C ILE A 135 -5.36 10.99 2.49
N VAL A 136 -4.44 10.09 2.84
CA VAL A 136 -3.92 9.07 1.89
C VAL A 136 -5.06 8.18 1.39
N VAL A 137 -5.86 7.62 2.30
CA VAL A 137 -6.98 6.73 1.93
C VAL A 137 -8.03 7.49 1.10
N LEU A 138 -8.33 8.73 1.47
CA LEU A 138 -9.25 9.59 0.72
C LEU A 138 -8.73 9.88 -0.69
N ALA A 139 -7.43 10.21 -0.83
CA ALA A 139 -6.80 10.47 -2.12
C ALA A 139 -6.81 9.22 -3.01
N GLN A 140 -6.53 8.04 -2.45
CA GLN A 140 -6.61 6.76 -3.14
C GLN A 140 -8.03 6.47 -3.64
N PHE A 141 -9.00 6.57 -2.74
CA PHE A 141 -10.41 6.31 -3.07
C PHE A 141 -10.91 7.24 -4.16
N LEU A 142 -10.75 8.57 -3.98
CA LEU A 142 -11.20 9.55 -4.97
C LEU A 142 -10.46 9.40 -6.30
N GLY A 143 -9.13 9.21 -6.28
CA GLY A 143 -8.35 9.01 -7.50
C GLY A 143 -8.87 7.82 -8.30
N MET A 144 -8.96 6.66 -7.67
CA MET A 144 -9.42 5.44 -8.34
C MET A 144 -10.88 5.54 -8.81
N SER A 145 -11.74 6.23 -8.07
CA SER A 145 -13.17 6.33 -8.37
C SER A 145 -13.47 7.05 -9.69
N PHE A 146 -12.67 8.04 -10.07
CA PHE A 146 -12.88 8.80 -11.30
C PHE A 146 -12.19 8.22 -12.53
N SER A 147 -11.32 7.25 -12.34
CA SER A 147 -10.45 6.69 -13.39
C SER A 147 -11.22 6.22 -14.63
N GLY A 148 -12.19 5.34 -14.44
CA GLY A 148 -12.96 4.75 -15.55
C GLY A 148 -13.83 5.77 -16.29
N SER A 149 -14.51 6.66 -15.56
CA SER A 149 -15.34 7.71 -16.16
C SER A 149 -14.50 8.68 -17.01
N ILE A 150 -13.31 9.03 -16.55
CA ILE A 150 -12.39 9.90 -17.30
C ILE A 150 -11.93 9.20 -18.59
N VAL A 151 -11.66 7.90 -18.55
CA VAL A 151 -11.28 7.15 -19.76
C VAL A 151 -12.42 7.13 -20.78
N SER A 152 -13.67 6.96 -20.34
CA SER A 152 -14.81 6.94 -21.26
C SER A 152 -15.04 8.27 -21.98
N GLU A 153 -14.75 9.40 -21.33
CA GLU A 153 -14.96 10.74 -21.90
C GLU A 153 -13.72 11.27 -22.65
N TRP A 154 -12.52 11.03 -22.14
CA TRP A 154 -11.29 11.63 -22.63
C TRP A 154 -10.25 10.62 -23.14
N GLY A 155 -10.64 9.34 -23.25
CA GLY A 155 -9.76 8.25 -23.68
C GLY A 155 -8.70 7.86 -22.63
N TRP A 156 -7.90 6.87 -22.98
CA TRP A 156 -6.93 6.25 -22.08
C TRP A 156 -5.89 7.22 -21.48
N LYS A 157 -5.59 8.32 -22.16
CA LYS A 157 -4.65 9.35 -21.67
C LYS A 157 -5.30 10.39 -20.76
N GLY A 158 -6.63 10.46 -20.68
CA GLY A 158 -7.36 11.40 -19.84
C GLY A 158 -6.92 11.40 -18.37
N PRO A 159 -6.85 10.24 -17.69
CA PRO A 159 -6.38 10.19 -16.32
C PRO A 159 -4.96 10.73 -16.11
N PHE A 160 -4.04 10.55 -17.07
CA PHE A 160 -2.67 11.07 -16.96
C PHE A 160 -2.62 12.59 -17.14
N TRP A 161 -3.50 13.20 -17.96
CA TRP A 161 -3.63 14.66 -18.08
C TRP A 161 -4.05 15.28 -16.75
N ILE A 162 -5.09 14.72 -16.12
CA ILE A 162 -5.57 15.20 -14.84
C ILE A 162 -4.51 14.96 -13.75
N ALA A 163 -3.93 13.76 -13.69
CA ALA A 163 -2.86 13.45 -12.75
C ALA A 163 -1.66 14.39 -12.89
N GLY A 164 -1.25 14.68 -14.11
CA GLY A 164 -0.16 15.63 -14.41
C GLY A 164 -0.46 17.04 -13.93
N SER A 165 -1.68 17.53 -14.18
CA SER A 165 -2.11 18.87 -13.74
C SER A 165 -2.11 18.98 -12.21
N PHE A 166 -2.64 17.98 -11.50
CA PHE A 166 -2.62 17.92 -10.03
C PHE A 166 -1.20 17.77 -9.48
N SER A 167 -0.31 17.02 -10.18
CA SER A 167 1.09 16.89 -9.78
C SER A 167 1.84 18.22 -9.95
N ILE A 168 1.60 19.00 -11.02
CA ILE A 168 2.17 20.34 -11.20
C ILE A 168 1.72 21.26 -10.06
N LEU A 169 0.42 21.27 -9.73
CA LEU A 169 -0.08 22.03 -8.60
C LEU A 169 0.60 21.60 -7.29
N GLY A 170 0.81 20.30 -7.12
CA GLY A 170 1.52 19.73 -5.97
C GLY A 170 2.98 20.21 -5.89
N VAL A 171 3.70 20.28 -7.00
CA VAL A 171 5.06 20.87 -7.05
C VAL A 171 5.02 22.32 -6.59
N ILE A 172 4.12 23.14 -7.17
CA ILE A 172 4.02 24.57 -6.83
C ILE A 172 3.73 24.74 -5.34
N LEU A 173 2.73 24.02 -4.80
CA LEU A 173 2.35 24.15 -3.40
C LEU A 173 3.42 23.61 -2.44
N SER A 174 4.19 22.60 -2.84
CA SER A 174 5.27 22.05 -2.01
C SER A 174 6.40 23.06 -1.77
N LEU A 175 6.60 24.03 -2.66
CA LEU A 175 7.58 25.11 -2.48
C LEU A 175 7.24 26.02 -1.29
N PHE A 176 5.95 26.12 -0.92
CA PHE A 176 5.48 26.94 0.18
C PHE A 176 5.37 26.18 1.52
N ILE A 177 5.72 24.89 1.56
CA ILE A 177 5.81 24.15 2.81
C ILE A 177 6.80 24.82 3.75
N TYR A 178 6.36 25.10 4.97
CA TYR A 178 7.21 25.59 6.03
C TYR A 178 7.87 24.41 6.75
N GLU A 179 9.18 24.40 6.87
CA GLU A 179 9.92 23.42 7.69
C GLU A 179 10.42 24.11 8.96
N PRO A 180 9.92 23.73 10.16
CA PRO A 180 10.40 24.29 11.42
C PRO A 180 11.90 24.00 11.59
N LYS A 181 12.70 25.05 11.91
CA LYS A 181 14.13 24.91 12.17
C LYS A 181 14.41 24.26 13.52
N GLU A 182 13.50 24.45 14.48
CA GLU A 182 13.55 23.84 15.81
C GLU A 182 12.66 22.62 15.83
N GLY A 183 13.13 21.51 16.29
CA GLY A 183 12.37 20.28 16.41
C GLY A 183 13.18 19.18 17.07
N ILE A 184 12.47 18.21 17.63
CA ILE A 184 13.03 17.05 18.31
C ILE A 184 14.18 16.49 17.47
N GLU A 185 15.40 16.55 18.01
CA GLU A 185 16.55 15.87 17.42
C GLU A 185 16.29 14.37 17.45
N ARG A 186 15.73 13.84 16.36
CA ARG A 186 15.84 12.40 16.14
C ARG A 186 17.30 12.10 15.83
N GLU A 187 17.92 11.26 16.62
CA GLU A 187 19.19 10.67 16.22
C GLU A 187 19.00 9.99 14.84
N PRO A 188 19.95 10.19 13.92
CA PRO A 188 19.91 9.51 12.63
C PRO A 188 19.80 8.00 12.83
N LEU A 189 19.00 7.35 11.99
CA LEU A 189 18.85 5.90 12.00
C LEU A 189 20.22 5.23 11.94
N LYS A 190 20.65 4.64 13.05
CA LYS A 190 21.91 3.90 13.10
C LYS A 190 21.68 2.53 12.42
N VAL A 191 22.46 2.21 11.40
CA VAL A 191 22.37 0.92 10.68
C VAL A 191 22.42 -0.28 11.63
N LYS A 192 23.18 -0.16 12.73
CA LYS A 192 23.22 -1.16 13.81
C LYS A 192 21.87 -1.37 14.51
N GLU A 193 21.13 -0.30 14.75
CA GLU A 193 19.80 -0.35 15.39
C GLU A 193 18.78 -0.97 14.42
N LEU A 194 18.83 -0.58 13.14
CA LEU A 194 18.03 -1.18 12.08
C LEU A 194 18.24 -2.68 12.03
N ALA A 195 19.50 -3.14 12.03
CA ALA A 195 19.85 -4.56 12.01
C ALA A 195 19.34 -5.30 13.26
N THR A 196 19.34 -4.65 14.43
CA THR A 196 18.82 -5.23 15.67
C THR A 196 17.30 -5.36 15.64
N VAL A 197 16.62 -4.34 15.13
CA VAL A 197 15.15 -4.31 15.02
C VAL A 197 14.64 -5.30 13.98
N ILE A 198 15.32 -5.42 12.83
CA ILE A 198 14.99 -6.40 11.78
C ILE A 198 15.12 -7.84 12.29
N LYS A 199 16.04 -8.11 13.22
CA LYS A 199 16.20 -9.45 13.81
C LYS A 199 15.11 -9.83 14.81
N GLU A 200 14.21 -8.90 15.18
CA GLU A 200 13.12 -9.21 16.10
C GLU A 200 12.14 -10.22 15.46
N PRO A 201 11.98 -11.43 16.04
CA PRO A 201 11.21 -12.49 15.39
C PRO A 201 9.73 -12.15 15.21
N SER A 202 9.15 -11.32 16.08
CA SER A 202 7.76 -10.87 15.96
C SER A 202 7.60 -9.95 14.77
N LEU A 203 8.51 -8.98 14.58
CA LEU A 203 8.51 -8.08 13.44
C LEU A 203 8.68 -8.84 12.11
N MET A 204 9.61 -9.81 12.07
CA MET A 204 9.85 -10.59 10.84
C MET A 204 8.65 -11.44 10.44
N LYS A 205 7.94 -12.06 11.40
CA LYS A 205 6.70 -12.80 11.11
C LYS A 205 5.63 -11.89 10.52
N VAL A 206 5.41 -10.74 11.14
CA VAL A 206 4.42 -9.76 10.68
C VAL A 206 4.82 -9.16 9.33
N ALA A 207 6.10 -8.87 9.12
CA ALA A 207 6.62 -8.38 7.85
C ALA A 207 6.44 -9.40 6.71
N LEU A 208 6.69 -10.69 6.97
CA LEU A 208 6.43 -11.76 5.99
C LEU A 208 4.95 -11.85 5.62
N LEU A 209 4.04 -11.80 6.60
CA LEU A 209 2.60 -11.75 6.33
C LEU A 209 2.22 -10.50 5.52
N SER A 210 2.89 -9.37 5.80
CA SER A 210 2.66 -8.13 5.05
C SER A 210 3.16 -8.22 3.60
N ILE A 211 4.27 -8.91 3.33
CA ILE A 211 4.71 -9.23 1.95
C ILE A 211 3.58 -9.96 1.22
N LEU A 212 3.01 -11.01 1.84
CA LEU A 212 1.95 -11.79 1.23
C LEU A 212 0.66 -10.97 1.00
N ALA A 213 0.26 -10.14 1.96
CA ALA A 213 -0.90 -9.25 1.82
C ALA A 213 -0.72 -8.22 0.70
N HIS A 214 0.46 -7.58 0.63
CA HIS A 214 0.76 -6.62 -0.44
C HIS A 214 0.88 -7.30 -1.81
N SER A 215 1.38 -8.55 -1.86
CA SER A 215 1.38 -9.33 -3.09
C SER A 215 -0.05 -9.57 -3.60
N ILE A 216 -1.01 -9.84 -2.72
CA ILE A 216 -2.41 -10.05 -3.10
C ILE A 216 -3.00 -8.73 -3.64
N ILE A 217 -2.99 -7.65 -2.86
CA ILE A 217 -3.70 -6.42 -3.25
C ILE A 217 -3.08 -5.76 -4.49
N PHE A 218 -1.73 -5.79 -4.63
CA PHE A 218 -1.05 -5.19 -5.78
C PHE A 218 -1.16 -6.03 -7.06
N SER A 219 -1.40 -7.33 -6.96
CA SER A 219 -1.69 -8.17 -8.13
C SER A 219 -3.16 -8.16 -8.51
N THR A 220 -4.06 -7.98 -7.53
CA THR A 220 -5.51 -7.95 -7.76
C THR A 220 -5.98 -6.52 -8.02
N MET A 221 -6.46 -5.81 -6.99
CA MET A 221 -7.11 -4.51 -7.11
C MET A 221 -6.24 -3.43 -7.79
N PHE A 222 -4.96 -3.39 -7.48
CA PHE A 222 -4.01 -2.44 -8.08
C PHE A 222 -3.26 -3.00 -9.30
N GLY A 223 -3.63 -4.22 -9.75
CA GLY A 223 -2.96 -4.92 -10.83
C GLY A 223 -3.93 -5.39 -11.92
N PHE A 224 -4.32 -6.64 -11.87
CA PHE A 224 -4.98 -7.34 -12.98
C PHE A 224 -6.51 -7.47 -12.87
N THR A 225 -7.15 -7.01 -11.78
CA THR A 225 -8.60 -7.10 -11.59
C THR A 225 -9.37 -6.38 -12.69
N SER A 226 -8.90 -5.19 -13.11
CA SER A 226 -9.53 -4.44 -14.21
C SER A 226 -9.40 -5.15 -15.56
N ASN A 227 -8.24 -5.77 -15.85
CA ASN A 227 -8.09 -6.56 -17.08
C ASN A 227 -9.07 -7.74 -17.11
N TYR A 228 -9.19 -8.48 -16.00
CA TYR A 228 -10.14 -9.58 -15.92
C TYR A 228 -11.59 -9.11 -16.06
N ALA A 229 -11.94 -7.98 -15.42
CA ALA A 229 -13.27 -7.40 -15.55
C ALA A 229 -13.64 -7.07 -17.00
N LEU A 230 -12.71 -6.50 -17.77
CA LEU A 230 -12.93 -6.23 -19.20
C LEU A 230 -13.17 -7.53 -19.99
N THR A 231 -12.52 -8.65 -19.64
CA THR A 231 -12.74 -9.94 -20.31
C THR A 231 -14.12 -10.54 -20.04
N ILE A 232 -14.77 -10.20 -18.92
CA ILE A 232 -16.13 -10.64 -18.58
C ILE A 232 -17.22 -9.62 -18.95
N GLY A 233 -16.85 -8.63 -19.78
CA GLY A 233 -17.79 -7.70 -20.42
C GLY A 233 -18.03 -6.38 -19.69
N PHE A 234 -17.20 -6.00 -18.69
CA PHE A 234 -17.20 -4.62 -18.19
C PHE A 234 -16.65 -3.66 -19.23
N HIS A 235 -17.18 -2.45 -19.26
CA HIS A 235 -16.60 -1.32 -19.99
C HIS A 235 -15.66 -0.49 -19.09
N ALA A 236 -14.80 0.33 -19.69
CA ALA A 236 -13.86 1.15 -18.93
C ALA A 236 -14.55 2.08 -17.90
N SER A 237 -15.70 2.66 -18.27
CA SER A 237 -16.52 3.49 -17.35
C SER A 237 -17.03 2.73 -16.12
N GLU A 238 -17.27 1.42 -16.28
CA GLU A 238 -17.81 0.57 -15.20
C GLU A 238 -16.75 0.11 -14.20
N LEU A 239 -15.45 0.31 -14.50
CA LEU A 239 -14.36 0.03 -13.55
C LEU A 239 -14.51 0.83 -12.24
N THR A 240 -15.20 1.97 -12.30
CA THR A 240 -15.58 2.74 -11.11
C THR A 240 -16.42 1.92 -10.11
N PHE A 241 -17.35 1.09 -10.59
CA PHE A 241 -18.15 0.22 -9.71
C PHE A 241 -17.31 -0.83 -9.01
N ILE A 242 -16.27 -1.34 -9.67
CA ILE A 242 -15.32 -2.28 -9.08
C ILE A 242 -14.54 -1.61 -7.94
N VAL A 243 -14.10 -0.36 -8.17
CA VAL A 243 -13.44 0.45 -7.14
C VAL A 243 -14.35 0.65 -5.94
N PHE A 244 -15.61 1.02 -6.15
CA PHE A 244 -16.58 1.19 -5.05
C PHE A 244 -16.85 -0.13 -4.33
N ALA A 245 -17.07 -1.20 -5.07
CA ALA A 245 -17.31 -2.52 -4.51
C ALA A 245 -16.15 -3.01 -3.63
N PHE A 246 -14.91 -2.65 -3.96
CA PHE A 246 -13.74 -3.02 -3.19
C PHE A 246 -13.41 -2.02 -2.07
N MET A 247 -13.27 -0.72 -2.40
CA MET A 247 -12.69 0.28 -1.49
C MET A 247 -13.64 0.69 -0.36
N ILE A 248 -14.96 0.70 -0.59
CA ILE A 248 -15.93 1.06 0.47
C ILE A 248 -15.94 -0.02 1.57
N PRO A 249 -16.13 -1.31 1.27
CA PRO A 249 -16.00 -2.36 2.29
C PRO A 249 -14.61 -2.44 2.93
N HIS A 250 -13.55 -2.17 2.16
CA HIS A 250 -12.18 -2.09 2.68
C HIS A 250 -12.06 -1.00 3.76
N ALA A 251 -12.59 0.19 3.51
CA ALA A 251 -12.59 1.28 4.49
C ALA A 251 -13.44 0.95 5.73
N ILE A 252 -14.64 0.36 5.54
CA ILE A 252 -15.49 -0.09 6.64
C ILE A 252 -14.78 -1.13 7.50
N ALA A 253 -14.09 -2.08 6.88
CA ALA A 253 -13.35 -3.13 7.57
C ALA A 253 -12.27 -2.57 8.49
N THR A 254 -11.58 -1.49 8.10
CA THR A 254 -10.55 -0.85 8.94
C THR A 254 -11.11 -0.28 10.25
N LEU A 255 -12.38 0.15 10.25
CA LEU A 255 -13.08 0.63 11.45
C LEU A 255 -13.63 -0.53 12.28
N PHE A 256 -14.09 -1.59 11.61
CA PHE A 256 -14.70 -2.76 12.23
C PHE A 256 -13.70 -3.61 12.99
N ILE A 257 -12.46 -3.71 12.51
CA ILE A 257 -11.44 -4.61 13.05
C ILE A 257 -11.13 -4.33 14.52
N GLY A 258 -10.82 -3.09 14.88
CA GLY A 258 -10.42 -2.73 16.23
C GLY A 258 -11.58 -2.68 17.23
N ARG A 259 -12.79 -2.36 16.76
CA ARG A 259 -13.96 -2.19 17.63
C ARG A 259 -14.73 -3.48 17.90
N VAL A 260 -14.71 -4.42 16.95
CA VAL A 260 -15.56 -5.63 17.03
C VAL A 260 -14.73 -6.89 16.93
N LEU A 261 -13.94 -7.05 15.89
CA LEU A 261 -13.34 -8.36 15.57
C LEU A 261 -12.19 -8.73 16.52
N VAL A 262 -11.31 -7.77 16.83
CA VAL A 262 -10.19 -8.02 17.76
C VAL A 262 -10.66 -8.28 19.19
N PRO A 263 -11.62 -7.53 19.78
CA PRO A 263 -12.18 -7.84 21.09
C PRO A 263 -12.82 -9.23 21.17
N LEU A 264 -13.45 -9.71 20.08
CA LEU A 264 -14.14 -11.01 20.07
C LEU A 264 -13.20 -12.19 19.85
N LEU A 265 -12.23 -12.08 18.96
CA LEU A 265 -11.43 -13.22 18.47
C LEU A 265 -9.95 -13.14 18.86
N GLY A 266 -9.49 -11.96 19.29
CA GLY A 266 -8.07 -11.64 19.39
C GLY A 266 -7.41 -11.41 18.02
N GLU A 267 -6.27 -10.73 18.02
CA GLU A 267 -5.58 -10.25 16.79
C GLU A 267 -5.19 -11.37 15.84
N TRP A 268 -4.61 -12.46 16.35
CA TRP A 268 -4.13 -13.56 15.51
C TRP A 268 -5.26 -14.39 14.87
N ASN A 269 -6.38 -14.61 15.59
CA ASN A 269 -7.53 -15.28 14.98
C ASN A 269 -8.26 -14.39 13.98
N ALA A 270 -8.38 -13.09 14.27
CA ALA A 270 -8.93 -12.12 13.34
C ALA A 270 -8.09 -12.07 12.05
N LEU A 271 -6.75 -12.02 12.18
CA LEU A 271 -5.81 -12.03 11.06
C LEU A 271 -5.91 -13.34 10.25
N LYS A 272 -6.00 -14.48 10.92
CA LYS A 272 -6.21 -15.79 10.29
C LYS A 272 -7.47 -15.83 9.44
N MET A 273 -8.59 -15.39 9.99
CA MET A 273 -9.87 -15.33 9.27
C MET A 273 -9.80 -14.37 8.08
N ALA A 274 -9.20 -13.19 8.27
CA ALA A 274 -9.05 -12.20 7.23
C ALA A 274 -8.23 -12.72 6.04
N PHE A 275 -7.09 -13.37 6.28
CA PHE A 275 -6.29 -13.99 5.21
C PHE A 275 -7.01 -15.15 4.54
N PHE A 276 -7.69 -16.00 5.30
CA PHE A 276 -8.45 -17.11 4.75
C PHE A 276 -9.53 -16.62 3.78
N PHE A 277 -10.36 -15.65 4.20
CA PHE A 277 -11.41 -15.11 3.34
C PHE A 277 -10.85 -14.32 2.17
N ALA A 278 -9.80 -13.50 2.37
CA ALA A 278 -9.12 -12.82 1.27
C ALA A 278 -8.63 -13.81 0.21
N SER A 279 -8.05 -14.93 0.65
CA SER A 279 -7.60 -16.00 -0.24
C SER A 279 -8.77 -16.67 -0.97
N VAL A 280 -9.83 -17.06 -0.26
CA VAL A 280 -11.01 -17.71 -0.85
C VAL A 280 -11.62 -16.81 -1.93
N PHE A 281 -11.89 -15.54 -1.62
CA PHE A 281 -12.49 -14.63 -2.59
C PHE A 281 -11.55 -14.33 -3.76
N THR A 282 -10.24 -14.26 -3.54
CA THR A 282 -9.27 -14.14 -4.64
C THR A 282 -9.27 -15.36 -5.55
N LEU A 283 -9.31 -16.57 -4.98
CA LEU A 283 -9.40 -17.83 -5.74
C LEU A 283 -10.73 -18.01 -6.47
N LEU A 284 -11.80 -17.37 -6.02
CA LEU A 284 -13.11 -17.39 -6.68
C LEU A 284 -13.16 -16.50 -7.93
N ILE A 285 -12.35 -15.43 -8.01
CA ILE A 285 -12.36 -14.50 -9.16
C ILE A 285 -12.33 -15.22 -10.52
N PRO A 286 -11.42 -16.19 -10.77
CA PRO A 286 -11.32 -16.86 -12.06
C PRO A 286 -12.56 -17.66 -12.50
N PHE A 287 -13.45 -17.99 -11.58
CA PHE A 287 -14.67 -18.77 -11.86
C PHE A 287 -15.89 -17.89 -12.12
N VAL A 288 -15.78 -16.60 -11.81
CA VAL A 288 -16.90 -15.65 -11.92
C VAL A 288 -16.93 -15.04 -13.31
N GLN A 289 -18.07 -15.18 -14.00
CA GLN A 289 -18.30 -14.62 -15.34
C GLN A 289 -19.44 -13.61 -15.38
N SER A 290 -20.30 -13.54 -14.34
CA SER A 290 -21.32 -12.49 -14.26
C SER A 290 -20.79 -11.24 -13.57
N ARG A 291 -21.23 -10.08 -14.01
CA ARG A 291 -20.81 -8.77 -13.46
C ARG A 291 -21.22 -8.61 -12.01
N GLU A 292 -22.45 -9.00 -11.68
CA GLU A 292 -23.04 -8.88 -10.35
C GLU A 292 -22.27 -9.73 -9.33
N LEU A 293 -22.00 -10.99 -9.69
CA LEU A 293 -21.23 -11.88 -8.82
C LEU A 293 -19.78 -11.42 -8.70
N PHE A 294 -19.20 -10.84 -9.75
CA PHE A 294 -17.87 -10.27 -9.70
C PHE A 294 -17.81 -9.09 -8.71
N LEU A 295 -18.77 -8.16 -8.75
CA LEU A 295 -18.87 -7.06 -7.79
C LEU A 295 -19.07 -7.58 -6.37
N ALA A 296 -19.91 -8.61 -6.17
CA ALA A 296 -20.08 -9.25 -4.87
C ALA A 296 -18.74 -9.83 -4.34
N VAL A 297 -17.98 -10.54 -5.17
CA VAL A 297 -16.65 -11.04 -4.81
C VAL A 297 -15.69 -9.90 -4.45
N GLN A 298 -15.74 -8.78 -5.18
CA GLN A 298 -14.90 -7.60 -4.85
C GLN A 298 -15.28 -6.98 -3.49
N ILE A 299 -16.58 -6.94 -3.12
CA ILE A 299 -17.04 -6.49 -1.80
C ILE A 299 -16.38 -7.30 -0.70
N PHE A 300 -16.45 -8.62 -0.77
CA PHE A 300 -15.87 -9.50 0.25
C PHE A 300 -14.34 -9.52 0.22
N SER A 301 -13.72 -9.43 -0.95
CA SER A 301 -12.27 -9.28 -1.09
C SER A 301 -11.77 -8.00 -0.44
N GLY A 302 -12.44 -6.87 -0.74
CA GLY A 302 -12.12 -5.57 -0.17
C GLY A 302 -12.27 -5.56 1.34
N PHE A 303 -13.37 -6.09 1.87
CA PHE A 303 -13.60 -6.20 3.31
C PHE A 303 -12.51 -7.04 3.98
N SER A 304 -12.19 -8.22 3.43
CA SER A 304 -11.19 -9.13 3.99
C SER A 304 -9.79 -8.50 4.02
N LEU A 305 -9.36 -7.87 2.93
CA LEU A 305 -8.07 -7.18 2.86
C LEU A 305 -8.02 -5.94 3.75
N GLY A 306 -9.16 -5.23 3.91
CA GLY A 306 -9.27 -4.09 4.81
C GLY A 306 -9.08 -4.45 6.29
N LEU A 307 -9.35 -5.69 6.68
CA LEU A 307 -9.07 -6.19 8.03
C LEU A 307 -7.56 -6.45 8.25
N ILE A 308 -6.83 -6.86 7.20
CA ILE A 308 -5.44 -7.32 7.32
C ILE A 308 -4.46 -6.19 7.63
N PHE A 309 -4.51 -5.09 6.87
CA PHE A 309 -3.47 -4.06 6.93
C PHE A 309 -3.38 -3.35 8.28
N PRO A 310 -4.49 -2.92 8.95
CA PRO A 310 -4.41 -2.30 10.27
C PRO A 310 -3.86 -3.25 11.33
N LEU A 311 -4.21 -4.54 11.27
CA LEU A 311 -3.69 -5.56 12.20
C LEU A 311 -2.19 -5.73 12.04
N LEU A 312 -1.70 -5.89 10.80
CA LEU A 312 -0.27 -6.05 10.55
C LEU A 312 0.52 -4.82 10.99
N LEU A 313 -0.04 -3.62 10.78
CA LEU A 313 0.60 -2.37 11.19
C LEU A 313 0.71 -2.28 12.73
N GLY A 314 -0.34 -2.65 13.46
CA GLY A 314 -0.34 -2.68 14.93
C GLY A 314 0.64 -3.71 15.47
N LEU A 315 0.56 -4.95 15.00
CA LEU A 315 1.42 -6.05 15.40
C LEU A 315 2.91 -5.81 15.11
N ALA A 316 3.24 -5.05 14.06
CA ALA A 316 4.62 -4.74 13.70
C ALA A 316 5.37 -3.95 14.78
N ILE A 317 4.68 -3.17 15.60
CA ILE A 317 5.29 -2.34 16.66
C ILE A 317 4.88 -2.74 18.07
N GLU A 318 3.98 -3.69 18.24
CA GLU A 318 3.41 -4.10 19.52
C GLU A 318 4.49 -4.47 20.56
N LYS A 319 5.46 -5.29 20.14
CA LYS A 319 6.55 -5.79 21.00
C LYS A 319 7.83 -4.95 20.95
N ILE A 320 7.79 -3.84 20.24
CA ILE A 320 8.95 -2.96 20.06
C ILE A 320 8.93 -1.84 21.11
N ALA A 321 10.07 -1.62 21.77
CA ALA A 321 10.25 -0.51 22.69
C ALA A 321 9.94 0.84 22.01
N SER A 322 9.34 1.78 22.76
CA SER A 322 8.82 3.06 22.23
C SER A 322 9.85 3.82 21.40
N GLU A 323 11.12 3.84 21.87
CA GLU A 323 12.22 4.54 21.24
C GLU A 323 12.59 3.98 19.86
N LYS A 324 12.33 2.66 19.65
CA LYS A 324 12.67 1.94 18.42
C LYS A 324 11.47 1.76 17.45
N ARG A 325 10.25 2.16 17.84
CA ARG A 325 9.05 1.94 17.02
C ARG A 325 9.12 2.61 15.65
N ALA A 326 9.70 3.80 15.57
CA ALA A 326 9.86 4.50 14.29
C ALA A 326 10.81 3.75 13.34
N THR A 327 11.92 3.23 13.88
CA THR A 327 12.88 2.40 13.13
C THR A 327 12.22 1.09 12.68
N ALA A 328 11.46 0.43 13.55
CA ALA A 328 10.72 -0.78 13.24
C ALA A 328 9.67 -0.55 12.13
N MET A 329 8.96 0.56 12.21
CA MET A 329 7.97 0.92 11.18
C MET A 329 8.64 1.20 9.83
N GLY A 330 9.78 1.89 9.81
CA GLY A 330 10.56 2.09 8.59
C GLY A 330 11.07 0.79 7.98
N ALA A 331 11.62 -0.11 8.81
CA ALA A 331 12.04 -1.45 8.40
C ALA A 331 10.87 -2.28 7.85
N TYR A 332 9.76 -2.32 8.58
CA TYR A 332 8.53 -2.99 8.17
C TYR A 332 8.03 -2.51 6.82
N GLN A 333 8.00 -1.18 6.62
CA GLN A 333 7.56 -0.57 5.35
C GLN A 333 8.51 -0.88 4.18
N ALA A 334 9.80 -0.96 4.43
CA ALA A 334 10.76 -1.37 3.41
C ALA A 334 10.58 -2.85 3.04
N ILE A 335 10.37 -3.71 4.04
CA ILE A 335 10.21 -5.15 3.83
C ILE A 335 8.91 -5.46 3.06
N TYR A 336 7.78 -4.85 3.40
CA TYR A 336 6.54 -5.15 2.67
C TYR A 336 6.57 -4.69 1.20
N ALA A 337 7.43 -3.72 0.84
CA ALA A 337 7.62 -3.33 -0.55
C ALA A 337 8.10 -4.48 -1.44
N ILE A 338 8.71 -5.53 -0.85
CA ILE A 338 9.00 -6.79 -1.54
C ILE A 338 7.71 -7.40 -2.08
N GLY A 339 6.61 -7.38 -1.32
CA GLY A 339 5.31 -7.88 -1.78
C GLY A 339 4.71 -7.03 -2.90
N ILE A 340 4.85 -5.70 -2.83
CA ILE A 340 4.45 -4.78 -3.90
C ILE A 340 5.18 -5.09 -5.21
N PHE A 341 6.44 -5.54 -5.10
CA PHE A 341 7.24 -5.97 -6.23
C PHE A 341 6.89 -7.39 -6.70
N THR A 342 7.02 -8.38 -5.81
CA THR A 342 6.96 -9.81 -6.19
C THR A 342 5.56 -10.25 -6.63
N GLY A 343 4.51 -9.68 -6.02
CA GLY A 343 3.14 -10.02 -6.36
C GLY A 343 2.83 -9.81 -7.85
N PRO A 344 2.80 -8.58 -8.35
CA PRO A 344 2.48 -8.31 -9.76
C PRO A 344 3.49 -8.92 -10.74
N PHE A 345 4.78 -9.03 -10.34
CA PHE A 345 5.82 -9.64 -11.17
C PHE A 345 5.49 -11.10 -11.49
N PHE A 346 5.29 -11.92 -10.48
CA PHE A 346 4.99 -13.34 -10.69
C PHE A 346 3.58 -13.54 -11.24
N ALA A 347 2.58 -12.74 -10.79
CA ALA A 347 1.25 -12.79 -11.39
C ALA A 347 1.28 -12.50 -12.88
N GLY A 348 2.07 -11.52 -13.34
CA GLY A 348 2.26 -11.23 -14.76
C GLY A 348 2.90 -12.36 -15.54
N ILE A 349 3.90 -13.06 -14.95
CA ILE A 349 4.50 -14.25 -15.56
C ILE A 349 3.46 -15.35 -15.71
N PHE A 350 2.75 -15.70 -14.64
CA PHE A 350 1.72 -16.74 -14.70
C PHE A 350 0.58 -16.37 -15.64
N ASN A 351 0.16 -15.12 -15.68
CA ASN A 351 -0.85 -14.64 -16.63
C ASN A 351 -0.41 -14.78 -18.09
N SER A 352 0.87 -14.55 -18.39
CA SER A 352 1.40 -14.75 -19.74
C SER A 352 1.47 -16.21 -20.16
N LEU A 353 1.78 -17.11 -19.22
CA LEU A 353 1.98 -18.54 -19.49
C LEU A 353 0.65 -19.29 -19.55
N MET A 354 -0.32 -18.95 -18.70
CA MET A 354 -1.52 -19.76 -18.45
C MET A 354 -2.83 -18.95 -18.57
N GLY A 355 -2.76 -17.71 -19.04
CA GLY A 355 -3.91 -16.79 -19.15
C GLY A 355 -4.17 -16.00 -17.86
N ILE A 356 -4.94 -14.91 -17.99
CA ILE A 356 -5.16 -13.89 -16.94
C ILE A 356 -5.68 -14.46 -15.60
N LYS A 357 -6.27 -15.63 -15.61
CA LYS A 357 -6.78 -16.31 -14.41
C LYS A 357 -5.67 -16.80 -13.49
N ALA A 358 -4.49 -17.10 -14.03
CA ALA A 358 -3.38 -17.75 -13.32
C ALA A 358 -2.78 -16.87 -12.22
N GLY A 359 -2.71 -15.56 -12.44
CA GLY A 359 -2.26 -14.62 -11.42
C GLY A 359 -3.14 -14.62 -10.17
N PHE A 360 -4.45 -14.75 -10.32
CA PHE A 360 -5.37 -14.84 -9.17
C PHE A 360 -5.19 -16.15 -8.41
N TYR A 361 -4.99 -17.28 -9.10
CA TYR A 361 -4.65 -18.56 -8.43
C TYR A 361 -3.35 -18.42 -7.65
N PHE A 362 -2.31 -17.85 -8.26
CA PHE A 362 -1.03 -17.66 -7.61
C PHE A 362 -1.17 -16.86 -6.31
N VAL A 363 -1.74 -15.65 -6.35
CA VAL A 363 -1.84 -14.80 -5.15
C VAL A 363 -2.89 -15.31 -4.16
N GLY A 364 -3.92 -16.00 -4.60
CA GLY A 364 -4.87 -16.68 -3.73
C GLY A 364 -4.19 -17.80 -2.92
N VAL A 365 -3.31 -18.58 -3.54
CA VAL A 365 -2.48 -19.58 -2.84
C VAL A 365 -1.54 -18.91 -1.83
N LEU A 366 -0.95 -17.75 -2.13
CA LEU A 366 -0.14 -17.00 -1.15
C LEU A 366 -0.97 -16.62 0.09
N GLY A 367 -2.26 -16.30 -0.06
CA GLY A 367 -3.16 -16.04 1.05
C GLY A 367 -3.43 -17.29 1.90
N LEU A 368 -3.56 -18.48 1.29
CA LEU A 368 -3.64 -19.75 2.03
C LEU A 368 -2.34 -20.04 2.78
N VAL A 369 -1.19 -19.79 2.15
CA VAL A 369 0.13 -19.90 2.81
C VAL A 369 0.20 -18.97 4.03
N ALA A 370 -0.24 -17.73 3.91
CA ALA A 370 -0.30 -16.80 5.04
C ALA A 370 -1.20 -17.34 6.17
N THR A 371 -2.38 -17.86 5.81
CA THR A 371 -3.31 -18.49 6.78
C THR A 371 -2.65 -19.66 7.50
N LEU A 372 -1.95 -20.52 6.77
CA LEU A 372 -1.24 -21.67 7.34
C LEU A 372 -0.11 -21.22 8.30
N LEU A 373 0.69 -20.23 7.89
CA LEU A 373 1.74 -19.67 8.75
C LEU A 373 1.17 -19.13 10.05
N ILE A 374 0.03 -18.42 10.02
CA ILE A 374 -0.62 -17.90 11.21
C ILE A 374 -1.09 -19.04 12.13
N ILE A 375 -1.63 -20.13 11.58
CA ILE A 375 -2.05 -21.30 12.35
C ILE A 375 -0.84 -21.94 13.06
N ILE A 376 0.27 -22.11 12.36
CA ILE A 376 1.50 -22.69 12.90
C ILE A 376 2.07 -21.81 14.02
N TRP A 377 2.14 -20.50 13.79
CA TRP A 377 2.68 -19.57 14.80
C TRP A 377 1.74 -19.36 15.98
N GLY A 378 0.43 -19.39 15.77
CA GLY A 378 -0.57 -19.27 16.81
C GLY A 378 -0.54 -20.44 17.80
N LYS A 379 -0.31 -21.66 17.34
CA LYS A 379 -0.12 -22.83 18.21
C LYS A 379 1.08 -22.68 19.15
N ASN A 380 2.17 -22.09 18.67
CA ASN A 380 3.37 -21.85 19.48
C ASN A 380 3.13 -20.77 20.55
N HIS A 381 2.32 -19.75 20.26
CA HIS A 381 1.96 -18.73 21.25
C HIS A 381 1.07 -19.30 22.37
N ALA A 382 0.11 -20.16 22.04
CA ALA A 382 -0.75 -20.82 23.03
C ALA A 382 0.05 -21.73 23.96
N LYS A 383 1.00 -22.51 23.44
CA LYS A 383 1.89 -23.36 24.27
C LYS A 383 2.74 -22.52 25.24
N LEU A 384 3.35 -21.44 24.76
CA LEU A 384 4.17 -20.55 25.60
C LEU A 384 3.35 -19.83 26.68
N ALA A 385 2.08 -19.49 26.40
CA ALA A 385 1.18 -18.90 27.38
C ALA A 385 0.82 -19.90 28.49
N VAL A 386 0.54 -21.15 28.14
CA VAL A 386 0.25 -22.24 29.08
C VAL A 386 1.48 -22.57 29.95
N GLU A 387 2.68 -22.67 29.36
CA GLU A 387 3.92 -22.90 30.11
C GLU A 387 4.25 -21.74 31.08
N LYS A 388 4.00 -20.49 30.69
CA LYS A 388 4.17 -19.33 31.58
C LYS A 388 3.16 -19.32 32.73
N SER A 389 1.91 -19.73 32.50
CA SER A 389 0.88 -19.81 33.53
C SER A 389 1.20 -20.92 34.53
N VAL A 390 1.65 -22.08 34.05
CA VAL A 390 2.09 -23.20 34.90
C VAL A 390 3.34 -22.86 35.72
N LYS A 391 4.32 -22.15 35.13
CA LYS A 391 5.50 -21.66 35.87
C LYS A 391 5.14 -20.62 36.93
N LYS A 392 4.20 -19.71 36.67
CA LYS A 392 3.72 -18.75 37.68
C LYS A 392 2.97 -19.45 38.84
N SER A 393 2.16 -20.44 38.53
CA SER A 393 1.45 -21.24 39.56
C SER A 393 2.41 -22.04 40.45
N LYS A 394 3.52 -22.56 39.89
CA LYS A 394 4.54 -23.29 40.66
C LYS A 394 5.52 -22.41 41.44
N ALA A 395 5.64 -21.10 41.08
CA ALA A 395 6.50 -20.15 41.78
C ALA A 395 5.77 -19.37 42.89
N GLY A 396 4.44 -19.52 42.99
CA GLY A 396 3.60 -18.89 44.01
C GLY A 396 3.02 -19.90 45.02
N ALA A 397 3.38 -21.19 44.90
CA ALA A 397 3.14 -22.25 45.86
C ALA A 397 4.46 -22.64 46.55
#